data_b8f30cbce4ffba41710ae57e9b8058c1
#
_entry.id   b8f30cbce4ffba41710ae57e9b8058c1
#
_cell.length_a   1.000
_cell.length_b   1.000
_cell.length_c   1.000
_cell.angle_alpha   90.00
_cell.angle_beta   90.00
_cell.angle_gamma   90.00
#
_symmetry.space_group_name_H-M   'P 1'
#
loop_
_entity.id
_entity.type
_entity.pdbx_description
1 polymer ?
#
loop_
_entity_poly.entity_id
_entity_poly.type
_entity_poly.pdbx_seq_one_letter_code
_entity_poly.pdbx_strand_id
1 'polypeptide(L)'
;MPSKSLSNLSVTSGANKSGSVPEGWERDFLPASEGTTAELVIRCVIPSLYLLIITVGLLGNIMLVKIFVTNSAMRSVPNILISNLAAGDLLLLLTCVPVDASRYFFDEWMFGKVGCKLIPLIQLTSVGVSVFTLTALSADRYRAIVNPTDMQTSGAVLWTCVKAMGIWVVSMLLAVPEAVFSEVARISSLDNSSFTACIPYPQTDELHPKIHSVLIFLVYFLTPLAIISIYYYHIAKTLIKSTHNLPGEYNEHTKKQMETRKRLAKIVLVFVGCFIFCWFPNHILYMYRSFNYNXIDPSLGHMIVTLVVRVLSFCSSCVNPFALYLLSESFRRHFNSQLCCGRKSYQERGISYLLSSSAVRMTSLKSNTKNMVTNSVLLNGHSMKQEMAL
;
A
#
# COMPACT_ATOMS: atom_id res chain seq x y z
N MET A 1 30.61 -18.96 -28.22
CA MET A 1 31.06 -19.47 -26.91
C MET A 1 30.00 -20.44 -26.41
N PRO A 2 30.32 -21.68 -25.98
CA PRO A 2 29.30 -22.66 -25.69
C PRO A 2 28.52 -22.28 -24.42
N SER A 3 27.25 -22.29 -24.54
CA SER A 3 26.33 -22.20 -23.43
C SER A 3 26.51 -23.37 -22.49
N LYS A 4 27.22 -23.17 -21.39
CA LYS A 4 27.30 -24.22 -20.36
C LYS A 4 25.91 -24.32 -19.72
N SER A 5 25.29 -25.45 -19.87
CA SER A 5 24.01 -25.74 -19.23
C SER A 5 24.18 -25.71 -17.71
N LEU A 6 23.41 -24.87 -17.07
CA LEU A 6 23.34 -24.76 -15.61
C LEU A 6 22.60 -25.92 -14.94
N SER A 7 22.63 -27.11 -15.58
CA SER A 7 21.80 -28.26 -15.17
C SER A 7 22.26 -29.00 -13.91
N ASN A 8 23.28 -28.49 -13.18
CA ASN A 8 23.85 -29.25 -12.04
C ASN A 8 24.17 -28.34 -10.84
N LEU A 9 23.19 -27.58 -10.37
CA LEU A 9 23.32 -26.88 -9.10
C LEU A 9 22.79 -27.77 -7.96
N SER A 10 23.57 -27.97 -6.92
CA SER A 10 23.14 -28.72 -5.73
C SER A 10 23.14 -27.81 -4.49
N VAL A 11 22.13 -27.93 -3.69
CA VAL A 11 22.01 -27.20 -2.41
C VAL A 11 22.43 -28.12 -1.27
N THR A 12 23.29 -27.62 -0.42
CA THR A 12 23.59 -28.30 0.85
C THR A 12 22.98 -27.44 1.97
N SER A 13 21.88 -27.88 2.55
CA SER A 13 21.48 -27.39 3.86
C SER A 13 22.36 -28.08 4.91
N GLY A 14 22.57 -27.44 6.04
CA GLY A 14 23.54 -27.88 7.07
C GLY A 14 23.33 -29.28 7.66
N ALA A 15 22.44 -30.07 7.07
CA ALA A 15 22.34 -31.51 7.25
C ALA A 15 22.65 -32.16 5.89
N ASN A 16 23.62 -33.01 5.82
CA ASN A 16 24.15 -33.74 4.66
C ASN A 16 23.10 -34.39 3.74
N LYS A 17 22.31 -33.59 3.04
CA LYS A 17 21.38 -34.08 2.01
C LYS A 17 21.59 -33.28 0.73
N SER A 18 22.13 -33.93 -0.30
CA SER A 18 22.21 -33.36 -1.63
C SER A 18 20.80 -33.34 -2.26
N GLY A 19 20.23 -32.19 -2.40
CA GLY A 19 18.98 -31.97 -3.11
C GLY A 19 19.17 -30.95 -4.22
N SER A 20 18.48 -31.13 -5.33
CA SER A 20 18.48 -30.14 -6.39
C SER A 20 17.60 -28.95 -6.01
N VAL A 21 18.14 -27.74 -6.12
CA VAL A 21 17.43 -26.50 -5.77
C VAL A 21 16.41 -26.13 -6.84
N PRO A 22 15.20 -25.74 -6.44
CA PRO A 22 14.32 -25.03 -7.36
C PRO A 22 14.81 -23.61 -7.53
N GLU A 23 15.09 -23.22 -8.73
CA GLU A 23 15.73 -21.94 -9.07
C GLU A 23 14.82 -20.71 -9.14
N GLY A 24 13.60 -20.80 -8.68
CA GLY A 24 12.75 -19.61 -8.58
C GLY A 24 13.26 -18.55 -7.60
N TRP A 25 14.29 -18.90 -6.83
CA TRP A 25 14.79 -18.11 -5.70
C TRP A 25 16.27 -17.80 -5.79
N GLU A 26 16.92 -18.35 -6.79
CA GLU A 26 18.29 -17.98 -7.08
C GLU A 26 18.36 -16.59 -7.64
N ARG A 27 19.44 -15.96 -7.35
CA ARG A 27 19.82 -14.63 -7.79
C ARG A 27 19.26 -14.26 -9.14
N ASP A 28 18.70 -13.10 -9.19
CA ASP A 28 18.69 -12.28 -10.38
C ASP A 28 20.15 -11.79 -10.60
N PHE A 29 21.11 -12.71 -10.52
CA PHE A 29 22.52 -12.39 -10.68
C PHE A 29 22.90 -12.52 -12.16
N LEU A 30 23.33 -11.42 -12.69
CA LEU A 30 24.07 -11.43 -13.95
C LEU A 30 25.34 -12.23 -13.75
N PRO A 31 25.70 -13.10 -14.67
CA PRO A 31 27.01 -13.74 -14.63
C PRO A 31 28.10 -12.66 -14.60
N ALA A 32 29.09 -12.85 -13.77
CA ALA A 32 30.22 -11.95 -13.66
C ALA A 32 31.00 -11.98 -15.00
N SER A 33 30.53 -11.24 -15.98
CA SER A 33 31.26 -11.00 -17.20
C SER A 33 31.92 -9.63 -17.11
N GLU A 34 33.19 -9.60 -17.37
CA GLU A 34 34.01 -8.41 -17.32
C GLU A 34 33.41 -7.28 -18.17
N GLY A 35 33.04 -6.19 -17.52
CA GLY A 35 32.97 -4.86 -18.11
C GLY A 35 32.02 -4.62 -19.27
N THR A 36 30.90 -5.34 -19.36
CA THR A 36 29.92 -5.00 -20.40
C THR A 36 29.11 -3.77 -19.98
N THR A 37 28.75 -2.95 -20.97
CA THR A 37 27.88 -1.78 -20.80
C THR A 37 26.57 -2.16 -20.07
N ALA A 38 26.04 -3.34 -20.34
CA ALA A 38 24.85 -3.87 -19.69
C ALA A 38 25.03 -4.00 -18.17
N GLU A 39 26.17 -4.51 -17.72
CA GLU A 39 26.46 -4.67 -16.28
C GLU A 39 26.56 -3.32 -15.59
N LEU A 40 27.22 -2.35 -16.21
CA LEU A 40 27.32 -0.98 -15.68
C LEU A 40 25.94 -0.33 -15.56
N VAL A 41 25.11 -0.46 -16.61
CA VAL A 41 23.73 0.05 -16.64
C VAL A 41 22.93 -0.58 -15.48
N ILE A 42 23.01 -1.87 -15.30
CA ILE A 42 22.28 -2.58 -14.24
C ILE A 42 22.76 -2.14 -12.86
N ARG A 43 24.05 -2.04 -12.63
CA ARG A 43 24.63 -1.63 -11.35
C ARG A 43 24.36 -0.16 -11.00
N CYS A 44 24.09 0.69 -11.98
CA CYS A 44 23.76 2.11 -11.76
C CYS A 44 22.26 2.38 -11.82
N VAL A 45 21.57 1.87 -12.83
CA VAL A 45 20.14 2.18 -13.09
C VAL A 45 19.24 1.54 -12.03
N ILE A 46 19.47 0.27 -11.70
CA ILE A 46 18.59 -0.45 -10.75
C ILE A 46 18.65 0.17 -9.35
N PRO A 47 19.82 0.40 -8.73
CA PRO A 47 19.86 1.06 -7.43
C PRO A 47 19.30 2.48 -7.44
N SER A 48 19.50 3.23 -8.53
CA SER A 48 18.93 4.56 -8.69
C SER A 48 17.41 4.52 -8.68
N LEU A 49 16.82 3.54 -9.36
CA LEU A 49 15.37 3.32 -9.40
C LEU A 49 14.83 2.97 -8.01
N TYR A 50 15.51 2.07 -7.27
CA TYR A 50 15.14 1.72 -5.89
C TYR A 50 15.23 2.94 -4.97
N LEU A 51 16.28 3.75 -5.11
CA LEU A 51 16.45 4.99 -4.33
C LEU A 51 15.31 5.98 -4.63
N LEU A 52 14.90 6.10 -5.89
CA LEU A 52 13.77 6.94 -6.29
C LEU A 52 12.46 6.44 -5.65
N ILE A 53 12.20 5.14 -5.69
CA ILE A 53 11.01 4.52 -5.07
C ILE A 53 10.98 4.80 -3.56
N ILE A 54 12.10 4.57 -2.87
CA ILE A 54 12.21 4.82 -1.42
C ILE A 54 11.95 6.29 -1.13
N THR A 55 12.61 7.20 -1.85
CA THR A 55 12.51 8.65 -1.61
C THR A 55 11.06 9.14 -1.83
N VAL A 56 10.48 8.84 -2.99
CA VAL A 56 9.13 9.28 -3.34
C VAL A 56 8.10 8.63 -2.39
N GLY A 57 8.25 7.34 -2.12
CA GLY A 57 7.35 6.60 -1.24
C GLY A 57 7.39 7.10 0.20
N LEU A 58 8.59 7.30 0.76
CA LEU A 58 8.75 7.81 2.13
C LEU A 58 8.18 9.22 2.25
N LEU A 59 8.56 10.13 1.36
CA LEU A 59 8.06 11.52 1.37
C LEU A 59 6.53 11.55 1.30
N GLY A 60 5.95 10.83 0.36
CA GLY A 60 4.50 10.80 0.17
C GLY A 60 3.75 10.26 1.38
N ASN A 61 4.16 9.09 1.88
CA ASN A 61 3.47 8.42 2.98
C ASN A 61 3.71 9.12 4.33
N ILE A 62 4.92 9.64 4.60
CA ILE A 62 5.22 10.43 5.81
C ILE A 62 4.37 11.71 5.82
N MET A 63 4.28 12.41 4.68
CA MET A 63 3.46 13.63 4.56
C MET A 63 1.99 13.32 4.80
N LEU A 64 1.49 12.20 4.27
CA LEU A 64 0.12 11.75 4.47
C LEU A 64 -0.17 11.52 5.97
N VAL A 65 0.68 10.76 6.66
CA VAL A 65 0.54 10.48 8.10
C VAL A 65 0.65 11.78 8.90
N LYS A 66 1.61 12.66 8.55
CA LYS A 66 1.80 13.96 9.20
C LYS A 66 0.54 14.83 9.11
N ILE A 67 -0.05 14.96 7.92
CA ILE A 67 -1.30 15.73 7.68
C ILE A 67 -2.41 15.18 8.58
N PHE A 68 -2.57 13.86 8.64
CA PHE A 68 -3.59 13.20 9.46
C PHE A 68 -3.37 13.46 10.96
N VAL A 69 -2.13 13.35 11.44
CA VAL A 69 -1.80 13.52 12.87
C VAL A 69 -1.94 14.99 13.30
N THR A 70 -1.48 15.93 12.47
CA THR A 70 -1.47 17.35 12.84
C THR A 70 -2.83 18.04 12.69
N ASN A 71 -3.74 17.51 11.86
CA ASN A 71 -5.05 18.12 11.60
C ASN A 71 -6.17 17.27 12.22
N SER A 72 -6.72 17.70 13.33
CA SER A 72 -7.86 17.02 13.98
C SER A 72 -9.10 16.95 13.06
N ALA A 73 -9.30 17.96 12.21
CA ALA A 73 -10.39 17.97 11.22
C ALA A 73 -10.27 16.86 10.17
N MET A 74 -9.08 16.27 10.00
CA MET A 74 -8.84 15.18 9.05
C MET A 74 -9.05 13.78 9.66
N ARG A 75 -9.47 13.68 10.93
CA ARG A 75 -9.65 12.40 11.62
C ARG A 75 -11.03 11.80 11.36
N SER A 76 -11.29 11.46 10.10
CA SER A 76 -12.51 10.75 9.67
C SER A 76 -12.22 9.24 9.51
N VAL A 77 -13.27 8.43 9.43
CA VAL A 77 -13.16 6.97 9.22
C VAL A 77 -12.31 6.63 7.99
N PRO A 78 -12.60 7.19 6.79
CA PRO A 78 -11.77 6.88 5.63
C PRO A 78 -10.33 7.37 5.77
N ASN A 79 -10.10 8.51 6.41
CA ASN A 79 -8.73 9.04 6.60
C ASN A 79 -7.89 8.18 7.56
N ILE A 80 -8.51 7.59 8.58
CA ILE A 80 -7.85 6.61 9.48
C ILE A 80 -7.39 5.40 8.66
N LEU A 81 -8.27 4.88 7.81
CA LEU A 81 -7.95 3.71 6.96
C LEU A 81 -6.89 4.06 5.90
N ILE A 82 -6.93 5.25 5.31
CA ILE A 82 -5.90 5.71 4.36
C ILE A 82 -4.54 5.85 5.08
N SER A 83 -4.53 6.35 6.32
CA SER A 83 -3.31 6.42 7.14
C SER A 83 -2.79 5.03 7.51
N ASN A 84 -3.70 4.08 7.73
CA ASN A 84 -3.35 2.66 7.96
C ASN A 84 -2.67 2.06 6.73
N LEU A 85 -3.17 2.37 5.53
CA LEU A 85 -2.58 1.99 4.25
C LEU A 85 -1.15 2.57 4.13
N ALA A 86 -0.99 3.86 4.45
CA ALA A 86 0.31 4.54 4.44
C ALA A 86 1.31 3.90 5.43
N ALA A 87 0.84 3.47 6.60
CA ALA A 87 1.69 2.79 7.60
C ALA A 87 2.22 1.45 7.05
N GLY A 88 1.38 0.67 6.38
CA GLY A 88 1.80 -0.56 5.69
C GLY A 88 2.83 -0.29 4.60
N ASP A 89 2.60 0.75 3.80
CA ASP A 89 3.53 1.17 2.74
C ASP A 89 4.88 1.62 3.32
N LEU A 90 4.88 2.38 4.42
CA LEU A 90 6.11 2.81 5.10
C LEU A 90 6.91 1.61 5.61
N LEU A 91 6.23 0.61 6.18
CA LEU A 91 6.89 -0.61 6.65
C LEU A 91 7.60 -1.33 5.49
N LEU A 92 6.94 -1.49 4.35
CA LEU A 92 7.52 -2.12 3.15
C LEU A 92 8.72 -1.33 2.63
N LEU A 93 8.59 -0.01 2.52
CA LEU A 93 9.62 0.88 1.98
C LEU A 93 10.86 0.93 2.86
N LEU A 94 10.70 0.90 4.18
CA LEU A 94 11.82 1.01 5.13
C LEU A 94 12.57 -0.31 5.33
N THR A 95 11.88 -1.43 5.19
CA THR A 95 12.46 -2.74 5.52
C THR A 95 12.76 -3.59 4.28
N CYS A 96 11.79 -3.78 3.40
CA CYS A 96 11.89 -4.76 2.31
C CYS A 96 12.62 -4.20 1.09
N VAL A 97 12.36 -2.93 0.72
CA VAL A 97 12.95 -2.33 -0.48
C VAL A 97 14.47 -2.22 -0.36
N PRO A 98 15.07 -1.74 0.78
CA PRO A 98 16.54 -1.74 0.90
C PRO A 98 17.16 -3.13 0.88
N VAL A 99 16.51 -4.13 1.49
CA VAL A 99 16.99 -5.51 1.49
C VAL A 99 16.96 -6.08 0.06
N ASP A 100 15.89 -5.81 -0.69
CA ASP A 100 15.80 -6.26 -2.08
C ASP A 100 16.85 -5.57 -2.96
N ALA A 101 17.07 -4.27 -2.76
CA ALA A 101 18.13 -3.51 -3.46
C ALA A 101 19.52 -4.07 -3.18
N SER A 102 19.77 -4.58 -1.97
CA SER A 102 21.08 -5.14 -1.58
C SER A 102 21.52 -6.31 -2.45
N ARG A 103 20.56 -7.02 -3.08
CA ARG A 103 20.85 -8.15 -3.99
C ARG A 103 21.68 -7.73 -5.21
N TYR A 104 21.69 -6.44 -5.55
CA TYR A 104 22.43 -5.90 -6.70
C TYR A 104 23.83 -5.41 -6.33
N PHE A 105 24.15 -5.42 -5.02
CA PHE A 105 25.47 -5.01 -4.51
C PHE A 105 26.28 -6.16 -3.92
N PHE A 106 25.58 -7.17 -3.38
CA PHE A 106 26.23 -8.27 -2.65
C PHE A 106 25.88 -9.61 -3.32
N ASP A 107 26.88 -10.47 -3.44
CA ASP A 107 26.73 -11.78 -4.06
C ASP A 107 26.16 -12.84 -3.11
N GLU A 108 25.99 -12.49 -1.83
CA GLU A 108 25.50 -13.41 -0.80
C GLU A 108 24.40 -12.76 0.05
N TRP A 109 23.62 -13.59 0.71
CA TRP A 109 22.64 -13.16 1.67
C TRP A 109 23.33 -12.62 2.93
N MET A 110 23.21 -11.30 3.18
CA MET A 110 23.93 -10.58 4.24
C MET A 110 23.19 -10.52 5.58
N PHE A 111 21.89 -10.87 5.62
CA PHE A 111 21.02 -10.58 6.76
C PHE A 111 20.82 -11.79 7.69
N GLY A 112 21.58 -12.86 7.49
CA GLY A 112 21.56 -14.04 8.34
C GLY A 112 20.22 -14.77 8.40
N LYS A 113 20.08 -15.69 9.35
CA LYS A 113 18.87 -16.50 9.53
C LYS A 113 17.69 -15.64 9.99
N VAL A 114 17.92 -14.67 10.89
CA VAL A 114 16.87 -13.79 11.44
C VAL A 114 16.29 -12.94 10.31
N GLY A 115 17.14 -12.32 9.50
CA GLY A 115 16.69 -11.51 8.35
C GLY A 115 15.88 -12.35 7.35
N CYS A 116 16.34 -13.57 7.07
CA CYS A 116 15.67 -14.48 6.14
C CYS A 116 14.26 -14.85 6.60
N LYS A 117 14.00 -14.87 7.90
CA LYS A 117 12.67 -15.13 8.46
C LYS A 117 11.81 -13.86 8.59
N LEU A 118 12.41 -12.76 9.02
CA LEU A 118 11.68 -11.52 9.31
C LEU A 118 11.28 -10.75 8.04
N ILE A 119 12.14 -10.68 7.02
CA ILE A 119 11.88 -9.88 5.82
C ILE A 119 10.66 -10.41 5.05
N PRO A 120 10.53 -11.71 4.76
CA PRO A 120 9.30 -12.21 4.11
C PRO A 120 8.04 -12.04 4.99
N LEU A 121 8.19 -12.23 6.31
CA LEU A 121 7.08 -11.97 7.26
C LEU A 121 6.60 -10.52 7.15
N ILE A 122 7.52 -9.57 7.20
CA ILE A 122 7.21 -8.12 7.12
C ILE A 122 6.59 -7.80 5.76
N GLN A 123 7.15 -8.32 4.68
CA GLN A 123 6.67 -8.08 3.32
C GLN A 123 5.22 -8.55 3.16
N LEU A 124 4.91 -9.77 3.54
CA LEU A 124 3.55 -10.32 3.40
C LEU A 124 2.58 -9.64 4.37
N THR A 125 3.03 -9.27 5.58
CA THR A 125 2.24 -8.46 6.52
C THR A 125 1.83 -7.12 5.87
N SER A 126 2.79 -6.42 5.25
CA SER A 126 2.54 -5.15 4.59
C SER A 126 1.50 -5.29 3.45
N VAL A 127 1.64 -6.33 2.63
CA VAL A 127 0.67 -6.62 1.54
C VAL A 127 -0.72 -6.90 2.13
N GLY A 128 -0.79 -7.66 3.20
CA GLY A 128 -2.04 -7.95 3.92
C GLY A 128 -2.70 -6.69 4.45
N VAL A 129 -1.92 -5.85 5.15
CA VAL A 129 -2.40 -4.56 5.67
C VAL A 129 -2.97 -3.72 4.51
N SER A 130 -2.30 -3.68 3.37
CA SER A 130 -2.75 -2.91 2.20
C SER A 130 -4.08 -3.43 1.66
N VAL A 131 -4.17 -4.72 1.32
CA VAL A 131 -5.38 -5.27 0.67
C VAL A 131 -6.58 -5.35 1.62
N PHE A 132 -6.36 -5.67 2.91
CA PHE A 132 -7.46 -5.73 3.89
C PHE A 132 -7.94 -4.32 4.25
N THR A 133 -7.05 -3.31 4.25
CA THR A 133 -7.43 -1.90 4.42
C THR A 133 -8.26 -1.41 3.21
N LEU A 134 -7.87 -1.77 1.98
CA LEU A 134 -8.66 -1.47 0.77
C LEU A 134 -10.05 -2.11 0.84
N THR A 135 -10.14 -3.33 1.36
CA THR A 135 -11.42 -4.02 1.58
C THR A 135 -12.28 -3.26 2.60
N ALA A 136 -11.68 -2.84 3.72
CA ALA A 136 -12.36 -2.07 4.76
C ALA A 136 -12.82 -0.69 4.24
N LEU A 137 -11.99 -0.02 3.42
CA LEU A 137 -12.34 1.25 2.77
C LEU A 137 -13.53 1.07 1.82
N SER A 138 -13.54 -0.03 1.06
CA SER A 138 -14.64 -0.35 0.14
C SER A 138 -15.94 -0.64 0.88
N ALA A 139 -15.86 -1.36 2.01
CA ALA A 139 -17.00 -1.61 2.91
C ALA A 139 -17.54 -0.30 3.49
N ASP A 140 -16.66 0.60 3.91
CA ASP A 140 -17.03 1.92 4.42
C ASP A 140 -17.74 2.75 3.36
N ARG A 141 -17.25 2.73 2.12
CA ARG A 141 -17.92 3.43 1.00
C ARG A 141 -19.26 2.82 0.65
N TYR A 142 -19.36 1.49 0.71
CA TYR A 142 -20.65 0.79 0.52
C TYR A 142 -21.66 1.28 1.56
N ARG A 143 -21.31 1.28 2.84
CA ARG A 143 -22.20 1.74 3.92
C ARG A 143 -22.61 3.22 3.72
N ALA A 144 -21.67 4.08 3.36
CA ALA A 144 -21.90 5.52 3.16
C ALA A 144 -22.87 5.83 2.02
N ILE A 145 -22.89 5.01 0.96
CA ILE A 145 -23.67 5.25 -0.26
C ILE A 145 -24.97 4.45 -0.26
N VAL A 146 -24.92 3.16 0.10
CA VAL A 146 -26.07 2.26 0.03
C VAL A 146 -26.95 2.37 1.30
N ASN A 147 -26.32 2.51 2.49
CA ASN A 147 -27.03 2.58 3.78
C ASN A 147 -26.63 3.85 4.57
N PRO A 148 -26.99 5.05 4.08
CA PRO A 148 -26.50 6.30 4.68
C PRO A 148 -27.02 6.58 6.10
N THR A 149 -28.08 5.93 6.54
CA THR A 149 -28.67 6.10 7.88
C THR A 149 -27.83 5.48 9.00
N ASP A 150 -27.00 4.50 8.68
CA ASP A 150 -26.18 3.75 9.66
C ASP A 150 -24.87 4.46 10.05
N MET A 151 -24.60 5.63 9.48
CA MET A 151 -23.29 6.28 9.62
C MET A 151 -23.09 7.09 10.90
N GLN A 152 -24.16 7.37 11.65
CA GLN A 152 -24.09 8.23 12.83
C GLN A 152 -23.99 7.44 14.14
N THR A 153 -23.07 6.49 14.20
CA THR A 153 -22.80 5.80 15.46
C THR A 153 -21.73 6.53 16.26
N SER A 154 -22.05 6.85 17.49
CA SER A 154 -21.10 7.31 18.50
C SER A 154 -19.96 6.28 18.60
N GLY A 155 -18.72 6.73 18.48
CA GLY A 155 -17.55 5.87 18.56
C GLY A 155 -17.07 5.26 17.24
N ALA A 156 -17.55 5.74 16.09
CA ALA A 156 -17.13 5.24 14.77
C ALA A 156 -15.61 5.32 14.57
N VAL A 157 -14.97 6.39 15.06
CA VAL A 157 -13.52 6.59 14.98
C VAL A 157 -12.79 5.50 15.79
N LEU A 158 -13.23 5.26 17.03
CA LEU A 158 -12.64 4.23 17.90
C LEU A 158 -12.77 2.83 17.26
N TRP A 159 -13.96 2.50 16.77
CA TRP A 159 -14.19 1.22 16.08
C TRP A 159 -13.32 1.05 14.85
N THR A 160 -13.07 2.14 14.12
CA THR A 160 -12.17 2.12 12.95
C THR A 160 -10.72 1.86 13.38
N CYS A 161 -10.29 2.45 14.49
CA CYS A 161 -8.95 2.17 15.06
C CYS A 161 -8.83 0.70 15.47
N VAL A 162 -9.86 0.14 16.10
CA VAL A 162 -9.91 -1.29 16.48
C VAL A 162 -9.83 -2.18 15.23
N LYS A 163 -10.57 -1.84 14.17
CA LYS A 163 -10.50 -2.55 12.88
C LYS A 163 -9.10 -2.48 12.27
N ALA A 164 -8.47 -1.31 12.29
CA ALA A 164 -7.10 -1.13 11.79
C ALA A 164 -6.11 -2.02 12.56
N MET A 165 -6.21 -2.04 13.89
CA MET A 165 -5.41 -2.95 14.74
C MET A 165 -5.66 -4.42 14.39
N GLY A 166 -6.93 -4.79 14.20
CA GLY A 166 -7.32 -6.14 13.79
C GLY A 166 -6.71 -6.53 12.44
N ILE A 167 -6.67 -5.61 11.48
CA ILE A 167 -6.03 -5.82 10.17
C ILE A 167 -4.54 -6.15 10.35
N TRP A 168 -3.83 -5.41 11.21
CA TRP A 168 -2.40 -5.68 11.49
C TRP A 168 -2.20 -7.06 12.10
N VAL A 169 -3.00 -7.41 13.12
CA VAL A 169 -2.91 -8.72 13.80
C VAL A 169 -3.17 -9.86 12.81
N VAL A 170 -4.26 -9.78 12.04
CA VAL A 170 -4.61 -10.80 11.04
C VAL A 170 -3.53 -10.92 9.97
N SER A 171 -3.01 -9.78 9.48
CA SER A 171 -1.94 -9.78 8.45
C SER A 171 -0.67 -10.43 8.97
N MET A 172 -0.28 -10.16 10.22
CA MET A 172 0.89 -10.79 10.84
C MET A 172 0.69 -12.30 11.02
N LEU A 173 -0.47 -12.72 11.52
CA LEU A 173 -0.76 -14.15 11.74
C LEU A 173 -0.76 -14.93 10.42
N LEU A 174 -1.36 -14.37 9.37
CA LEU A 174 -1.40 -14.98 8.03
C LEU A 174 -0.01 -15.02 7.37
N ALA A 175 0.91 -14.13 7.77
CA ALA A 175 2.27 -14.08 7.24
C ALA A 175 3.24 -14.99 8.00
N VAL A 176 2.86 -15.55 9.16
CA VAL A 176 3.73 -16.44 9.98
C VAL A 176 4.34 -17.59 9.18
N PRO A 177 3.61 -18.27 8.26
CA PRO A 177 4.23 -19.33 7.45
C PRO A 177 5.48 -18.88 6.68
N GLU A 178 5.54 -17.62 6.24
CA GLU A 178 6.73 -17.09 5.57
C GLU A 178 7.95 -17.14 6.50
N ALA A 179 7.80 -16.80 7.77
CA ALA A 179 8.90 -16.86 8.75
C ALA A 179 9.23 -18.30 9.13
N VAL A 180 8.23 -19.17 9.22
CA VAL A 180 8.42 -20.58 9.61
C VAL A 180 9.23 -21.32 8.55
N PHE A 181 8.84 -21.19 7.27
CA PHE A 181 9.37 -22.01 6.18
C PHE A 181 10.61 -21.42 5.50
N SER A 182 10.84 -20.10 5.60
CA SER A 182 12.04 -19.47 5.02
C SER A 182 13.32 -19.93 5.74
N GLU A 183 14.34 -20.25 4.95
CA GLU A 183 15.63 -20.69 5.51
C GLU A 183 16.81 -20.19 4.67
N VAL A 184 17.98 -20.06 5.31
CA VAL A 184 19.23 -19.73 4.62
C VAL A 184 19.84 -21.04 4.14
N ALA A 185 19.98 -21.18 2.83
CA ALA A 185 20.58 -22.33 2.19
C ALA A 185 21.93 -21.95 1.59
N ARG A 186 22.86 -22.91 1.58
CA ARG A 186 24.12 -22.79 0.85
C ARG A 186 23.92 -23.44 -0.52
N ILE A 187 24.13 -22.67 -1.55
CA ILE A 187 23.96 -23.09 -2.95
C ILE A 187 25.36 -23.28 -3.54
N SER A 188 25.64 -24.46 -4.08
CA SER A 188 26.89 -24.78 -4.72
C SER A 188 26.79 -24.69 -6.22
N SER A 189 27.69 -23.93 -6.83
CA SER A 189 27.78 -23.79 -8.28
C SER A 189 28.72 -24.90 -8.86
N LEU A 190 28.55 -25.16 -10.14
CA LEU A 190 29.41 -26.10 -10.89
C LEU A 190 30.91 -25.77 -10.83
N ASP A 191 31.24 -24.50 -10.65
CA ASP A 191 32.62 -24.00 -10.58
C ASP A 191 33.25 -24.18 -9.19
N ASN A 192 32.63 -25.00 -8.33
CA ASN A 192 33.08 -25.26 -6.96
C ASN A 192 32.98 -24.04 -6.04
N SER A 193 32.35 -22.95 -6.50
CA SER A 193 32.02 -21.82 -5.64
C SER A 193 30.70 -22.11 -4.90
N SER A 194 30.56 -21.58 -3.70
CA SER A 194 29.28 -21.67 -2.95
C SER A 194 28.92 -20.31 -2.40
N PHE A 195 27.63 -20.00 -2.40
CA PHE A 195 27.10 -18.75 -1.84
C PHE A 195 25.87 -19.04 -0.97
N THR A 196 25.55 -18.13 -0.09
CA THR A 196 24.36 -18.24 0.77
C THR A 196 23.21 -17.45 0.18
N ALA A 197 22.01 -18.07 0.19
CA ALA A 197 20.77 -17.42 -0.27
C ALA A 197 19.65 -17.68 0.72
N CYS A 198 18.73 -16.73 0.84
CA CYS A 198 17.49 -16.91 1.59
C CYS A 198 16.44 -17.49 0.65
N ILE A 199 15.93 -18.67 0.98
CA ILE A 199 14.90 -19.37 0.21
C ILE A 199 13.58 -19.42 1.02
N PRO A 200 12.41 -19.35 0.36
CA PRO A 200 11.13 -19.19 1.07
C PRO A 200 10.57 -20.48 1.66
N TYR A 201 11.05 -21.65 1.24
CA TYR A 201 10.59 -22.94 1.79
C TYR A 201 11.68 -24.01 1.70
N PRO A 202 11.64 -25.01 2.59
CA PRO A 202 12.59 -26.12 2.54
C PRO A 202 12.36 -26.95 1.26
N GLN A 203 13.43 -27.50 0.73
CA GLN A 203 13.46 -28.16 -0.58
C GLN A 203 13.10 -29.63 -0.54
N THR A 204 12.39 -30.04 0.48
CA THR A 204 12.08 -31.45 0.72
C THR A 204 10.73 -31.89 0.14
N ASP A 205 9.88 -30.95 -0.28
CA ASP A 205 8.51 -31.25 -0.73
C ASP A 205 8.13 -30.38 -1.94
N GLU A 206 7.78 -31.01 -3.04
CA GLU A 206 7.32 -30.34 -4.27
C GLU A 206 5.90 -29.79 -4.18
N LEU A 207 5.08 -30.36 -3.31
CA LEU A 207 3.68 -29.98 -3.19
C LEU A 207 3.51 -28.70 -2.38
N HIS A 208 4.35 -28.48 -1.36
CA HIS A 208 4.28 -27.32 -0.46
C HIS A 208 4.37 -25.98 -1.20
N PRO A 209 5.35 -25.73 -2.10
CA PRO A 209 5.41 -24.46 -2.84
C PRO A 209 4.14 -24.18 -3.66
N LYS A 210 3.59 -25.20 -4.29
CA LYS A 210 2.39 -25.09 -5.15
C LYS A 210 1.17 -24.70 -4.32
N ILE A 211 0.93 -25.39 -3.21
CA ILE A 211 -0.19 -25.10 -2.29
C ILE A 211 -0.01 -23.69 -1.70
N HIS A 212 1.19 -23.38 -1.22
CA HIS A 212 1.50 -22.09 -0.58
C HIS A 212 1.25 -20.91 -1.52
N SER A 213 1.72 -20.97 -2.76
CA SER A 213 1.55 -19.89 -3.74
C SER A 213 0.07 -19.69 -4.11
N VAL A 214 -0.69 -20.77 -4.26
CA VAL A 214 -2.14 -20.70 -4.52
C VAL A 214 -2.88 -20.08 -3.34
N LEU A 215 -2.55 -20.48 -2.10
CA LEU A 215 -3.16 -19.93 -0.88
C LEU A 215 -2.87 -18.42 -0.75
N ILE A 216 -1.64 -17.99 -1.02
CA ILE A 216 -1.28 -16.57 -1.02
C ILE A 216 -2.12 -15.81 -2.06
N PHE A 217 -2.23 -16.33 -3.27
CA PHE A 217 -3.05 -15.72 -4.32
C PHE A 217 -4.52 -15.60 -3.89
N LEU A 218 -5.08 -16.67 -3.33
CA LEU A 218 -6.48 -16.70 -2.89
C LEU A 218 -6.74 -15.71 -1.75
N VAL A 219 -5.89 -15.70 -0.72
CA VAL A 219 -6.09 -14.93 0.52
C VAL A 219 -5.76 -13.44 0.33
N TYR A 220 -4.67 -13.13 -0.38
CA TYR A 220 -4.16 -11.76 -0.49
C TYR A 220 -4.57 -11.04 -1.76
N PHE A 221 -5.21 -11.74 -2.71
CA PHE A 221 -5.59 -11.14 -3.98
C PHE A 221 -7.04 -11.47 -4.36
N LEU A 222 -7.35 -12.71 -4.66
CA LEU A 222 -8.64 -13.09 -5.25
C LEU A 222 -9.82 -12.84 -4.32
N THR A 223 -9.75 -13.31 -3.06
CA THR A 223 -10.85 -13.17 -2.09
C THR A 223 -11.13 -11.70 -1.73
N PRO A 224 -10.12 -10.88 -1.35
CA PRO A 224 -10.37 -9.45 -1.11
C PRO A 224 -10.97 -8.74 -2.32
N LEU A 225 -10.48 -9.00 -3.52
CA LEU A 225 -10.98 -8.36 -4.74
C LEU A 225 -12.40 -8.80 -5.07
N ALA A 226 -12.77 -10.05 -4.81
CA ALA A 226 -14.14 -10.53 -4.97
C ALA A 226 -15.09 -9.77 -4.02
N ILE A 227 -14.71 -9.60 -2.75
CA ILE A 227 -15.47 -8.85 -1.75
C ILE A 227 -15.61 -7.38 -2.18
N ILE A 228 -14.51 -6.74 -2.61
CA ILE A 228 -14.50 -5.35 -3.11
C ILE A 228 -15.45 -5.23 -4.32
N SER A 229 -15.41 -6.19 -5.24
CA SER A 229 -16.26 -6.20 -6.44
C SER A 229 -17.75 -6.25 -6.08
N ILE A 230 -18.12 -7.04 -5.05
CA ILE A 230 -19.50 -7.12 -4.56
C ILE A 230 -19.93 -5.73 -4.01
N TYR A 231 -19.10 -5.09 -3.20
CA TYR A 231 -19.39 -3.75 -2.66
C TYR A 231 -19.58 -2.74 -3.81
N TYR A 232 -18.70 -2.73 -4.79
CA TYR A 232 -18.77 -1.77 -5.91
C TYR A 232 -19.93 -2.06 -6.87
N TYR A 233 -20.33 -3.32 -7.01
CA TYR A 233 -21.57 -3.68 -7.74
C TYR A 233 -22.79 -2.99 -7.10
N HIS A 234 -22.93 -3.11 -5.78
CA HIS A 234 -24.06 -2.50 -5.04
C HIS A 234 -23.99 -0.97 -5.05
N ILE A 235 -22.79 -0.39 -4.93
CA ILE A 235 -22.56 1.05 -5.03
C ILE A 235 -23.05 1.55 -6.40
N ALA A 236 -22.60 0.89 -7.48
CA ALA A 236 -22.97 1.25 -8.86
C ALA A 236 -24.50 1.16 -9.07
N LYS A 237 -25.09 0.06 -8.60
CA LYS A 237 -26.56 -0.16 -8.69
C LYS A 237 -27.34 0.96 -7.98
N THR A 238 -26.91 1.36 -6.78
CA THR A 238 -27.56 2.44 -6.01
C THR A 238 -27.39 3.78 -6.71
N LEU A 239 -26.22 4.10 -7.26
CA LEU A 239 -25.95 5.36 -7.96
C LEU A 239 -26.76 5.46 -9.25
N ILE A 240 -26.90 4.37 -10.01
CA ILE A 240 -27.73 4.33 -11.23
C ILE A 240 -29.21 4.56 -10.86
N LYS A 241 -29.70 3.87 -9.82
CA LYS A 241 -31.08 4.03 -9.35
C LYS A 241 -31.36 5.48 -8.91
N SER A 242 -30.40 6.13 -8.22
CA SER A 242 -30.57 7.51 -7.74
C SER A 242 -30.57 8.55 -8.87
N THR A 243 -29.99 8.26 -10.04
CA THR A 243 -30.04 9.15 -11.21
C THR A 243 -31.40 9.05 -11.96
N HIS A 244 -32.09 7.92 -11.86
CA HIS A 244 -33.38 7.70 -12.48
C HIS A 244 -34.56 8.21 -11.61
N ASN A 245 -34.36 8.33 -10.29
CA ASN A 245 -35.40 8.90 -9.41
C ASN A 245 -35.38 10.42 -9.50
N LEU A 246 -36.52 10.98 -9.78
CA LEU A 246 -36.80 12.36 -10.22
C LEU A 246 -36.14 13.51 -9.44
N PRO A 247 -35.79 14.58 -10.14
CA PRO A 247 -35.05 15.74 -9.60
C PRO A 247 -35.93 16.76 -8.86
N GLY A 248 -36.83 16.35 -7.98
CA GLY A 248 -37.72 17.28 -7.32
C GLY A 248 -37.59 17.43 -5.82
N GLU A 249 -36.95 16.52 -5.13
CA GLU A 249 -37.04 16.42 -3.67
C GLU A 249 -35.72 16.45 -2.89
N TYR A 250 -34.58 16.59 -3.58
CA TYR A 250 -33.31 16.60 -2.87
C TYR A 250 -32.85 18.00 -2.52
N ASN A 251 -32.78 18.28 -1.23
CA ASN A 251 -32.11 19.43 -0.66
C ASN A 251 -30.68 19.51 -1.22
N GLU A 252 -30.21 20.68 -1.60
CA GLU A 252 -28.87 20.98 -2.13
C GLU A 252 -27.76 20.43 -1.23
N HIS A 253 -27.97 20.42 0.08
CA HIS A 253 -27.06 19.86 1.07
C HIS A 253 -26.88 18.35 0.88
N THR A 254 -27.96 17.60 0.71
CA THR A 254 -27.96 16.14 0.49
C THR A 254 -27.23 15.78 -0.81
N LYS A 255 -27.49 16.58 -1.86
CA LYS A 255 -26.82 16.40 -3.17
C LYS A 255 -25.31 16.58 -3.05
N LYS A 256 -24.84 17.63 -2.39
CA LYS A 256 -23.42 17.91 -2.17
C LYS A 256 -22.73 16.81 -1.34
N GLN A 257 -23.41 16.32 -0.31
CA GLN A 257 -22.91 15.21 0.52
C GLN A 257 -22.76 13.93 -0.31
N MET A 258 -23.75 13.60 -1.15
CA MET A 258 -23.70 12.42 -2.02
C MET A 258 -22.55 12.53 -3.05
N GLU A 259 -22.32 13.71 -3.61
CA GLU A 259 -21.20 13.95 -4.53
C GLU A 259 -19.84 13.72 -3.85
N THR A 260 -19.68 14.17 -2.60
CA THR A 260 -18.48 13.93 -1.81
C THR A 260 -18.26 12.42 -1.59
N ARG A 261 -19.31 11.68 -1.26
CA ARG A 261 -19.26 10.23 -1.07
C ARG A 261 -18.87 9.50 -2.37
N LYS A 262 -19.43 9.91 -3.51
CA LYS A 262 -19.10 9.40 -4.86
C LYS A 262 -17.60 9.62 -5.18
N ARG A 263 -17.11 10.84 -4.92
CA ARG A 263 -15.73 11.22 -5.17
C ARG A 263 -14.78 10.32 -4.36
N LEU A 264 -15.08 10.11 -3.09
CA LEU A 264 -14.27 9.26 -2.21
C LEU A 264 -14.30 7.79 -2.66
N ALA A 265 -15.48 7.30 -3.09
CA ALA A 265 -15.59 5.94 -3.66
C ALA A 265 -14.72 5.78 -4.91
N LYS A 266 -14.64 6.80 -5.76
CA LYS A 266 -13.76 6.81 -6.95
C LYS A 266 -12.28 6.75 -6.55
N ILE A 267 -11.88 7.49 -5.50
CA ILE A 267 -10.49 7.48 -5.01
C ILE A 267 -10.12 6.07 -4.53
N VAL A 268 -10.99 5.42 -3.75
CA VAL A 268 -10.76 4.05 -3.26
C VAL A 268 -10.68 3.07 -4.44
N LEU A 269 -11.54 3.24 -5.46
CA LEU A 269 -11.51 2.40 -6.66
C LEU A 269 -10.18 2.55 -7.42
N VAL A 270 -9.62 3.76 -7.48
CA VAL A 270 -8.29 4.01 -8.07
C VAL A 270 -7.21 3.28 -7.28
N PHE A 271 -7.25 3.34 -5.94
CA PHE A 271 -6.31 2.59 -5.08
C PHE A 271 -6.39 1.09 -5.35
N VAL A 272 -7.60 0.55 -5.47
CA VAL A 272 -7.83 -0.88 -5.79
C VAL A 272 -7.25 -1.23 -7.18
N GLY A 273 -7.53 -0.40 -8.18
CA GLY A 273 -7.00 -0.59 -9.53
C GLY A 273 -5.47 -0.56 -9.57
N CYS A 274 -4.86 0.36 -8.84
CA CYS A 274 -3.40 0.45 -8.72
C CYS A 274 -2.82 -0.78 -8.00
N PHE A 275 -3.48 -1.24 -6.93
CA PHE A 275 -3.09 -2.47 -6.23
C PHE A 275 -3.12 -3.67 -7.18
N ILE A 276 -4.19 -3.84 -7.94
CA ILE A 276 -4.32 -4.93 -8.93
C ILE A 276 -3.16 -4.85 -9.93
N PHE A 277 -2.95 -3.69 -10.53
CA PHE A 277 -1.93 -3.48 -11.56
C PHE A 277 -0.53 -3.80 -11.04
N CYS A 278 -0.23 -3.40 -9.81
CA CYS A 278 1.10 -3.57 -9.22
C CYS A 278 1.35 -4.99 -8.71
N TRP A 279 0.34 -5.66 -8.13
CA TRP A 279 0.54 -6.93 -7.44
C TRP A 279 0.13 -8.17 -8.26
N PHE A 280 -0.77 -8.04 -9.23
CA PHE A 280 -1.19 -9.18 -10.07
C PHE A 280 -0.02 -9.86 -10.79
N PRO A 281 0.89 -9.09 -11.45
CA PRO A 281 2.04 -9.74 -12.10
C PRO A 281 2.93 -10.50 -11.11
N ASN A 282 3.08 -9.97 -9.89
CA ASN A 282 3.88 -10.62 -8.84
C ASN A 282 3.27 -11.97 -8.42
N HIS A 283 1.95 -12.02 -8.25
CA HIS A 283 1.26 -13.27 -7.90
C HIS A 283 1.39 -14.32 -9.02
N ILE A 284 1.28 -13.90 -10.28
CA ILE A 284 1.42 -14.79 -11.44
C ILE A 284 2.85 -15.34 -11.52
N LEU A 285 3.85 -14.47 -11.37
CA LEU A 285 5.26 -14.87 -11.40
C LEU A 285 5.59 -15.84 -10.24
N TYR A 286 5.07 -15.56 -9.05
CA TYR A 286 5.24 -16.40 -7.86
C TYR A 286 4.65 -17.80 -8.08
N MET A 287 3.42 -17.88 -8.61
CA MET A 287 2.77 -19.15 -8.94
C MET A 287 3.53 -19.88 -10.06
N TYR A 288 3.93 -19.19 -11.12
CA TYR A 288 4.72 -19.76 -12.20
C TYR A 288 5.99 -20.43 -11.66
N ARG A 289 6.74 -19.75 -10.82
CA ARG A 289 7.97 -20.28 -10.18
C ARG A 289 7.67 -21.48 -9.29
N SER A 290 6.60 -21.41 -8.51
CA SER A 290 6.21 -22.48 -7.58
C SER A 290 5.80 -23.76 -8.33
N PHE A 291 5.16 -23.63 -9.49
CA PHE A 291 4.73 -24.76 -10.31
C PHE A 291 5.83 -25.30 -11.23
N ASN A 292 6.79 -24.46 -11.63
CA ASN A 292 7.94 -24.82 -12.47
C ASN A 292 9.24 -24.82 -11.66
N TYR A 293 9.15 -25.27 -10.45
CA TYR A 293 10.18 -25.27 -9.43
C TYR A 293 11.49 -26.00 -9.87
N ASN A 294 11.38 -27.02 -10.77
CA ASN A 294 12.53 -27.73 -11.36
C ASN A 294 13.10 -27.09 -12.65
N UNK A 295 12.52 -26.13 -13.13
CA UNK A 295 12.89 -25.70 -14.21
C UNK A 295 13.44 -24.46 -14.10
N ILE A 296 14.44 -24.48 -14.13
CA ILE A 296 15.25 -23.26 -14.15
C ILE A 296 15.07 -22.54 -15.49
N ASP A 297 14.68 -21.31 -15.45
CA ASP A 297 14.71 -20.43 -16.62
C ASP A 297 15.82 -19.38 -16.45
N PRO A 298 17.04 -19.65 -16.94
CA PRO A 298 18.14 -18.69 -16.81
C PRO A 298 18.11 -17.62 -17.91
N SER A 299 16.99 -17.46 -18.62
CA SER A 299 16.92 -16.52 -19.73
C SER A 299 16.96 -15.07 -19.24
N LEU A 300 17.57 -14.21 -20.02
CA LEU A 300 17.57 -12.75 -19.81
C LEU A 300 16.13 -12.20 -19.72
N GLY A 301 15.20 -12.81 -20.50
CA GLY A 301 13.80 -12.43 -20.47
C GLY A 301 13.16 -12.65 -19.10
N HIS A 302 13.40 -13.82 -18.48
CA HIS A 302 12.88 -14.14 -17.14
C HIS A 302 13.45 -13.18 -16.08
N MET A 303 14.73 -12.86 -16.19
CA MET A 303 15.38 -11.91 -15.28
C MET A 303 14.77 -10.51 -15.40
N ILE A 304 14.55 -10.02 -16.63
CA ILE A 304 13.94 -8.70 -16.87
C ILE A 304 12.51 -8.69 -16.33
N VAL A 305 11.71 -9.72 -16.61
CA VAL A 305 10.33 -9.85 -16.10
C VAL A 305 10.33 -9.81 -14.57
N THR A 306 11.23 -10.55 -13.94
CA THR A 306 11.38 -10.58 -12.46
C THR A 306 11.65 -9.18 -11.90
N LEU A 307 12.60 -8.47 -12.50
CA LEU A 307 12.95 -7.11 -12.08
C LEU A 307 11.77 -6.14 -12.24
N VAL A 308 11.13 -6.16 -13.40
CA VAL A 308 9.99 -5.28 -13.70
C VAL A 308 8.84 -5.54 -12.71
N VAL A 309 8.50 -6.79 -12.49
CA VAL A 309 7.42 -7.21 -11.58
C VAL A 309 7.71 -6.79 -10.15
N ARG A 310 8.98 -6.96 -9.72
CA ARG A 310 9.42 -6.59 -8.36
C ARG A 310 9.37 -5.06 -8.15
N VAL A 311 9.91 -4.30 -9.08
CA VAL A 311 9.85 -2.82 -9.08
C VAL A 311 8.40 -2.35 -9.07
N LEU A 312 7.55 -2.95 -9.89
CA LEU A 312 6.12 -2.62 -9.98
C LEU A 312 5.42 -2.84 -8.64
N SER A 313 5.72 -3.95 -7.95
CA SER A 313 5.17 -4.24 -6.61
C SER A 313 5.56 -3.17 -5.60
N PHE A 314 6.81 -2.72 -5.60
CA PHE A 314 7.29 -1.67 -4.69
C PHE A 314 6.72 -0.30 -5.05
N CYS A 315 6.46 -0.02 -6.34
CA CYS A 315 5.81 1.21 -6.79
C CYS A 315 4.39 1.35 -6.22
N SER A 316 3.73 0.24 -5.85
CA SER A 316 2.40 0.29 -5.22
C SER A 316 2.38 1.20 -3.98
N SER A 317 3.47 1.22 -3.22
CA SER A 317 3.61 2.05 -2.01
C SER A 317 3.80 3.54 -2.31
N CYS A 318 4.17 3.90 -3.54
CA CYS A 318 4.29 5.29 -3.97
C CYS A 318 2.98 5.85 -4.53
N VAL A 319 2.14 4.98 -5.08
CA VAL A 319 0.96 5.39 -5.86
C VAL A 319 -0.11 6.02 -4.97
N ASN A 320 -0.33 5.50 -3.75
CA ASN A 320 -1.43 5.92 -2.88
C ASN A 320 -1.35 7.43 -2.52
N PRO A 321 -0.23 7.97 -1.99
CA PRO A 321 -0.16 9.42 -1.75
C PRO A 321 -0.21 10.24 -3.02
N PHE A 322 0.34 9.74 -4.14
CA PHE A 322 0.33 10.43 -5.43
C PHE A 322 -1.11 10.53 -5.97
N ALA A 323 -1.85 9.42 -5.98
CA ALA A 323 -3.24 9.39 -6.43
C ALA A 323 -4.12 10.30 -5.54
N LEU A 324 -3.87 10.28 -4.22
CA LEU A 324 -4.59 11.15 -3.29
C LEU A 324 -4.30 12.64 -3.55
N TYR A 325 -3.05 12.98 -3.86
CA TYR A 325 -2.67 14.36 -4.23
C TYR A 325 -3.41 14.82 -5.49
N LEU A 326 -3.51 13.96 -6.50
CA LEU A 326 -4.19 14.30 -7.76
C LEU A 326 -5.71 14.40 -7.60
N LEU A 327 -6.32 13.50 -6.82
CA LEU A 327 -7.78 13.32 -6.78
C LEU A 327 -8.46 14.03 -5.62
N SER A 328 -7.74 14.34 -4.52
CA SER A 328 -8.29 14.99 -3.34
C SER A 328 -7.81 16.43 -3.22
N GLU A 329 -8.70 17.38 -3.44
CA GLU A 329 -8.42 18.81 -3.32
C GLU A 329 -8.03 19.20 -1.89
N SER A 330 -8.71 18.61 -0.90
CA SER A 330 -8.42 18.84 0.52
C SER A 330 -7.02 18.38 0.89
N PHE A 331 -6.65 17.16 0.49
CA PHE A 331 -5.30 16.64 0.72
C PHE A 331 -4.24 17.49 0.03
N ARG A 332 -4.47 17.86 -1.23
CA ARG A 332 -3.56 18.72 -2.03
C ARG A 332 -3.32 20.07 -1.35
N ARG A 333 -4.37 20.71 -0.81
CA ARG A 333 -4.24 21.98 -0.06
C ARG A 333 -3.36 21.81 1.19
N HIS A 334 -3.61 20.78 1.98
CA HIS A 334 -2.82 20.51 3.19
C HIS A 334 -1.38 20.14 2.86
N PHE A 335 -1.18 19.33 1.82
CA PHE A 335 0.14 18.93 1.33
C PHE A 335 0.96 20.15 0.92
N ASN A 336 0.38 21.04 0.08
CA ASN A 336 1.04 22.26 -0.39
C ASN A 336 1.32 23.22 0.77
N SER A 337 0.41 23.31 1.74
CA SER A 337 0.59 24.12 2.96
C SER A 337 1.78 23.62 3.80
N GLN A 338 1.98 22.31 3.88
CA GLN A 338 3.12 21.72 4.61
C GLN A 338 4.45 21.96 3.89
N LEU A 339 4.45 21.94 2.54
CA LEU A 339 5.65 22.19 1.73
C LEU A 339 6.04 23.66 1.72
N CYS A 340 5.04 24.57 1.69
CA CYS A 340 5.27 26.02 1.59
C CYS A 340 5.31 26.69 2.96
N CYS A 341 5.95 26.07 3.93
CA CYS A 341 5.95 26.49 5.36
C CYS A 341 6.52 27.89 5.66
N GLY A 342 6.89 28.69 4.65
CA GLY A 342 7.48 30.00 4.90
C GLY A 342 6.67 31.22 4.46
N ARG A 343 5.76 31.04 3.49
CA ARG A 343 5.21 32.20 2.77
C ARG A 343 3.76 32.58 3.11
N LYS A 344 2.97 31.66 3.62
CA LYS A 344 1.52 31.91 3.86
C LYS A 344 1.15 32.26 5.31
N SER A 345 2.00 31.97 6.26
CA SER A 345 1.74 32.27 7.67
C SER A 345 1.62 33.80 7.94
N TYR A 346 2.31 34.60 7.13
CA TYR A 346 2.30 36.06 7.31
C TYR A 346 1.01 36.69 6.77
N GLN A 347 0.48 36.18 5.66
CA GLN A 347 -0.69 36.76 5.02
C GLN A 347 -2.00 36.38 5.71
N GLU A 348 -2.12 35.15 6.21
CA GLU A 348 -3.29 34.70 6.97
C GLU A 348 -3.38 35.33 8.34
N ARG A 349 -2.22 35.56 9.01
CA ARG A 349 -2.19 36.29 10.28
C ARG A 349 -2.64 37.73 10.09
N GLY A 350 -2.19 38.42 9.02
CA GLY A 350 -2.61 39.78 8.70
C GLY A 350 -4.12 39.90 8.48
N ILE A 351 -4.71 38.96 7.75
CA ILE A 351 -6.17 38.96 7.48
C ILE A 351 -6.96 38.64 8.76
N SER A 352 -6.45 37.74 9.60
CA SER A 352 -7.08 37.41 10.88
C SER A 352 -7.13 38.59 11.83
N TYR A 353 -6.04 39.36 11.91
CA TYR A 353 -5.99 40.57 12.73
C TYR A 353 -6.94 41.67 12.18
N LEU A 354 -7.03 41.82 10.88
CA LEU A 354 -7.94 42.78 10.23
C LEU A 354 -9.40 42.41 10.46
N LEU A 355 -9.75 41.12 10.35
CA LEU A 355 -11.10 40.62 10.62
C LEU A 355 -11.46 40.74 12.10
N SER A 356 -10.51 40.47 13.00
CA SER A 356 -10.71 40.60 14.44
C SER A 356 -10.94 42.07 14.86
N SER A 357 -10.18 43.02 14.29
CA SER A 357 -10.33 44.42 14.59
C SER A 357 -11.64 45.01 14.01
N SER A 358 -12.12 44.47 12.86
CA SER A 358 -13.41 44.89 12.30
C SER A 358 -14.60 44.31 13.08
N ALA A 359 -14.46 43.08 13.62
CA ALA A 359 -15.47 42.45 14.46
C ALA A 359 -15.67 43.17 15.80
N VAL A 360 -14.57 43.67 16.41
CA VAL A 360 -14.63 44.42 17.66
C VAL A 360 -15.32 45.75 17.46
N ARG A 361 -15.26 46.38 16.28
CA ARG A 361 -15.92 47.64 16.01
C ARG A 361 -17.43 47.48 15.75
N MET A 362 -17.88 46.29 15.35
CA MET A 362 -19.33 46.02 15.12
C MET A 362 -20.08 45.54 16.36
N THR A 363 -19.39 45.02 17.37
CA THR A 363 -20.03 44.54 18.62
C THR A 363 -20.42 45.63 19.56
N SER A 364 -19.91 46.87 19.35
CA SER A 364 -20.26 48.01 20.15
C SER A 364 -21.61 48.63 19.79
N LEU A 365 -22.26 48.16 18.68
CA LEU A 365 -23.49 48.77 18.20
C LEU A 365 -24.74 47.88 18.20
N LYS A 366 -24.63 46.65 18.75
CA LYS A 366 -25.82 45.75 18.82
C LYS A 366 -25.83 44.98 20.14
N SER A 367 -25.98 45.67 21.24
CA SER A 367 -26.43 45.09 22.48
C SER A 367 -27.92 45.36 22.64
N ASN A 368 -28.70 44.59 21.97
CA ASN A 368 -30.11 44.27 22.27
C ASN A 368 -30.80 43.67 21.06
N THR A 369 -30.75 42.38 20.96
CA THR A 369 -31.85 41.53 20.44
C THR A 369 -31.41 40.07 20.34
N LYS A 370 -31.90 39.30 21.28
CA LYS A 370 -32.36 37.91 21.15
C LYS A 370 -31.38 36.76 21.11
N ASN A 371 -31.21 36.17 22.26
CA ASN A 371 -30.94 34.75 22.51
C ASN A 371 -32.08 33.87 22.03
N MET A 372 -32.05 33.38 20.79
CA MET A 372 -32.95 32.27 20.42
C MET A 372 -32.65 31.51 19.12
N VAL A 373 -31.54 31.76 18.45
CA VAL A 373 -31.31 31.09 17.14
C VAL A 373 -29.98 30.33 17.09
N THR A 374 -29.26 30.28 18.20
CA THR A 374 -27.85 29.78 18.14
C THR A 374 -27.66 28.29 18.38
N ASN A 375 -28.67 27.55 18.82
CA ASN A 375 -28.47 26.13 19.20
C ASN A 375 -28.70 25.12 18.06
N SER A 376 -29.33 25.51 16.96
CA SER A 376 -29.57 24.57 15.85
C SER A 376 -28.49 24.57 14.77
N VAL A 377 -27.66 25.62 14.72
CA VAL A 377 -26.64 25.78 13.68
C VAL A 377 -25.31 25.06 14.07
N LEU A 378 -25.06 24.92 15.37
CA LEU A 378 -23.80 24.33 15.86
C LEU A 378 -23.72 22.80 15.70
N LEU A 379 -24.87 22.11 15.70
CA LEU A 379 -24.90 20.65 15.59
C LEU A 379 -24.69 20.15 14.15
N ASN A 380 -25.07 20.95 13.16
CA ASN A 380 -24.91 20.56 11.75
C ASN A 380 -23.52 20.93 11.17
N GLY A 381 -22.81 21.84 11.80
CA GLY A 381 -21.49 22.27 11.34
C GLY A 381 -20.38 21.24 11.57
N HIS A 382 -20.52 20.43 12.62
CA HIS A 382 -19.47 19.45 12.99
C HIS A 382 -19.44 18.23 12.07
N SER A 383 -20.62 17.76 11.64
CA SER A 383 -20.74 16.62 10.72
C SER A 383 -20.24 16.97 9.31
N MET A 384 -20.45 18.20 8.88
CA MET A 384 -20.08 18.66 7.55
C MET A 384 -18.58 18.87 7.37
N LYS A 385 -17.89 19.28 8.45
CA LYS A 385 -16.42 19.47 8.42
C LYS A 385 -15.65 18.16 8.33
N GLN A 386 -16.21 17.08 8.86
CA GLN A 386 -15.56 15.77 8.86
C GLN A 386 -15.58 15.10 7.48
N GLU A 387 -16.60 15.33 6.66
CA GLU A 387 -16.70 14.70 5.33
C GLU A 387 -16.00 15.51 4.22
N MET A 388 -15.75 16.79 4.45
CA MET A 388 -15.03 17.64 3.48
C MET A 388 -13.51 17.58 3.62
N ALA A 389 -13.00 16.77 4.55
CA ALA A 389 -11.56 16.70 4.83
C ALA A 389 -10.77 15.78 3.88
N LEU A 390 -11.41 15.17 2.87
CA LEU A 390 -10.69 14.36 1.85
C LEU A 390 -10.72 15.00 0.47
#